data_bed4d24e7115e336f431b5cc06e4b880
#
_entry.id   bed4d24e7115e336f431b5cc06e4b880
#
_cell.length_a   1.000
_cell.length_b   1.000
_cell.length_c   1.000
_cell.angle_alpha   90.00
_cell.angle_beta   90.00
_cell.angle_gamma   90.00
#
_symmetry.space_group_name_H-M   'P 1'
#
loop_
_entity.id
_entity.type
_entity.pdbx_description
1 polymer ?
#
loop_
_entity_poly.entity_id
_entity_poly.type
_entity_poly.pdbx_seq_one_letter_code
_entity_poly.pdbx_strand_id
1 'polypeptide(L)'
;MAGTTLPTPLYGLYRQELGFGELMVTVVFAVYAVGVIVALLVAGDFSDKLGRRPVLFAALALSAASAGCFLLEGGLPLLFSGRLLSGFAAGLFSGAATAVVLELAPSGSGGFAATAANMGGLGCGPLLAGLLAQYAPRPLILPFAAHLVLLAVAFALTLALPETVRPPRPRPALRPRGMEVPREVRPVFVPAGLACFTGFAVFGLFTAVSPGFVSGTLHIGNLAVSGAIVFSVFCASLVGQSLTGRFGAPVALPLGCLGLVVGMAQVGLSLLLSSLVVLVTGAVTGGIGQGLAFRSALTAVSARAPEEHRGGTISALFVVAYLGISLPVVGVGALSTGLGLRNAGLVFSGCVVVLASAVGAQLWRTRKAEAAALATAG
;
A
#
# COMPACT_ATOMS: atom_id res chain seq x y z
N MET A 1 -6.84 -8.21 -3.16
CA MET A 1 -5.62 -7.38 -3.13
C MET A 1 -4.82 -7.45 -4.44
N ALA A 2 -4.59 -8.61 -5.06
CA ALA A 2 -3.81 -8.69 -6.31
C ALA A 2 -4.26 -7.72 -7.42
N GLY A 3 -5.58 -7.58 -7.64
CA GLY A 3 -6.13 -6.68 -8.67
C GLY A 3 -5.77 -5.19 -8.50
N THR A 4 -5.45 -4.74 -7.29
CA THR A 4 -5.14 -3.33 -7.04
C THR A 4 -3.77 -2.90 -7.60
N THR A 5 -2.83 -3.82 -7.63
CA THR A 5 -1.46 -3.62 -8.10
C THR A 5 -1.17 -4.29 -9.44
N LEU A 6 -2.11 -5.10 -9.94
CA LEU A 6 -1.99 -5.81 -11.21
C LEU A 6 -1.68 -4.89 -12.41
N PRO A 7 -2.24 -3.68 -12.56
CA PRO A 7 -1.93 -2.79 -13.66
C PRO A 7 -0.50 -2.23 -13.65
N THR A 8 0.23 -2.35 -12.54
CA THR A 8 1.55 -1.72 -12.33
C THR A 8 2.55 -1.95 -13.47
N PRO A 9 2.91 -3.17 -13.87
CA PRO A 9 3.86 -3.40 -14.97
C PRO A 9 3.28 -3.06 -16.34
N LEU A 10 1.95 -2.87 -16.44
CA LEU A 10 1.25 -2.64 -17.70
C LEU A 10 1.13 -1.14 -18.07
N TYR A 11 1.43 -0.22 -17.13
CA TYR A 11 1.32 1.22 -17.40
C TYR A 11 2.17 1.68 -18.58
N GLY A 12 3.35 1.07 -18.79
CA GLY A 12 4.18 1.35 -19.94
C GLY A 12 3.51 1.01 -21.27
N LEU A 13 2.75 -0.10 -21.33
CA LEU A 13 1.97 -0.50 -22.50
C LEU A 13 0.80 0.43 -22.73
N TYR A 14 0.00 0.74 -21.71
CA TYR A 14 -1.10 1.72 -21.82
C TYR A 14 -0.61 3.09 -22.27
N ARG A 15 0.56 3.52 -21.79
CA ARG A 15 1.18 4.78 -22.21
C ARG A 15 1.50 4.78 -23.69
N GLN A 16 2.06 3.71 -24.21
CA GLN A 16 2.39 3.57 -25.64
C GLN A 16 1.13 3.52 -26.50
N GLU A 17 0.11 2.79 -26.07
CA GLU A 17 -1.12 2.59 -26.85
C GLU A 17 -2.01 3.84 -26.85
N LEU A 18 -2.14 4.52 -25.71
CA LEU A 18 -3.03 5.67 -25.54
C LEU A 18 -2.32 7.04 -25.70
N GLY A 19 -0.99 7.07 -25.88
CA GLY A 19 -0.22 8.27 -26.19
C GLY A 19 -0.10 9.29 -25.04
N PHE A 20 -0.18 8.86 -23.75
CA PHE A 20 -0.05 9.78 -22.62
C PHE A 20 1.33 9.74 -21.97
N GLY A 21 1.67 10.79 -21.18
CA GLY A 21 2.97 10.91 -20.51
C GLY A 21 3.03 10.28 -19.12
N GLU A 22 4.22 10.32 -18.49
CA GLU A 22 4.49 9.80 -17.15
C GLU A 22 3.61 10.43 -16.06
N LEU A 23 3.30 11.73 -16.19
CA LEU A 23 2.38 12.41 -15.27
C LEU A 23 1.02 11.71 -15.24
N MET A 24 0.47 11.35 -16.42
CA MET A 24 -0.82 10.69 -16.47
C MET A 24 -0.78 9.29 -15.85
N VAL A 25 0.32 8.54 -15.99
CA VAL A 25 0.52 7.25 -15.29
C VAL A 25 0.37 7.45 -13.78
N THR A 26 1.05 8.45 -13.22
CA THR A 26 1.02 8.71 -11.78
C THR A 26 -0.34 9.22 -11.30
N VAL A 27 -1.06 10.01 -12.12
CA VAL A 27 -2.42 10.45 -11.80
C VAL A 27 -3.41 9.28 -11.84
N VAL A 28 -3.38 8.44 -12.88
CA VAL A 28 -4.20 7.21 -12.96
C VAL A 28 -3.95 6.32 -11.76
N PHE A 29 -2.67 6.15 -11.37
CA PHE A 29 -2.33 5.41 -10.16
C PHE A 29 -2.93 6.04 -8.90
N ALA A 30 -2.82 7.36 -8.73
CA ALA A 30 -3.29 8.09 -7.54
C ALA A 30 -4.80 8.01 -7.33
N VAL A 31 -5.60 7.89 -8.39
CA VAL A 31 -7.08 7.74 -8.30
C VAL A 31 -7.48 6.51 -7.48
N TYR A 32 -6.69 5.45 -7.52
CA TYR A 32 -6.89 4.29 -6.64
C TYR A 32 -6.92 4.68 -5.15
N ALA A 33 -5.98 5.53 -4.71
CA ALA A 33 -5.93 5.98 -3.32
C ALA A 33 -7.18 6.78 -2.92
N VAL A 34 -7.74 7.58 -3.83
CA VAL A 34 -9.02 8.28 -3.60
C VAL A 34 -10.13 7.27 -3.32
N GLY A 35 -10.24 6.22 -4.14
CA GLY A 35 -11.22 5.15 -3.93
C GLY A 35 -11.08 4.47 -2.56
N VAL A 36 -9.84 4.17 -2.14
CA VAL A 36 -9.58 3.55 -0.83
C VAL A 36 -9.95 4.50 0.30
N ILE A 37 -9.53 5.78 0.23
CA ILE A 37 -9.83 6.79 1.27
C ILE A 37 -11.33 6.94 1.43
N VAL A 38 -12.08 7.09 0.33
CA VAL A 38 -13.53 7.21 0.39
C VAL A 38 -14.17 5.95 0.98
N ALA A 39 -13.72 4.75 0.58
CA ALA A 39 -14.23 3.50 1.15
C ALA A 39 -13.98 3.40 2.66
N LEU A 40 -12.79 3.78 3.13
CA LEU A 40 -12.45 3.78 4.56
C LEU A 40 -13.31 4.75 5.37
N LEU A 41 -13.58 5.94 4.82
CA LEU A 41 -14.37 6.98 5.48
C LEU A 41 -15.87 6.65 5.51
N VAL A 42 -16.38 6.09 4.42
CA VAL A 42 -17.82 5.83 4.27
C VAL A 42 -18.21 4.45 4.81
N ALA A 43 -17.36 3.45 4.59
CA ALA A 43 -17.70 2.05 4.77
C ALA A 43 -16.85 1.32 5.83
N GLY A 44 -16.05 2.03 6.62
CA GLY A 44 -15.16 1.45 7.63
C GLY A 44 -15.85 0.50 8.61
N ASP A 45 -17.12 0.74 8.95
CA ASP A 45 -17.92 -0.07 9.88
C ASP A 45 -18.93 -0.99 9.19
N PHE A 46 -18.97 -0.99 7.85
CA PHE A 46 -20.03 -1.73 7.13
C PHE A 46 -19.95 -3.24 7.41
N SER A 47 -18.75 -3.78 7.55
CA SER A 47 -18.58 -5.20 7.82
C SER A 47 -19.06 -5.63 9.22
N ASP A 48 -19.03 -4.72 10.21
CA ASP A 48 -19.56 -4.95 11.54
C ASP A 48 -21.10 -4.82 11.57
N LYS A 49 -21.65 -3.93 10.74
CA LYS A 49 -23.08 -3.59 10.71
C LYS A 49 -23.89 -4.45 9.77
N LEU A 50 -23.32 -4.87 8.63
CA LEU A 50 -23.99 -5.65 7.58
C LEU A 50 -23.63 -7.13 7.61
N GLY A 51 -22.53 -7.50 8.28
CA GLY A 51 -21.92 -8.81 8.24
C GLY A 51 -20.68 -8.84 7.35
N ARG A 52 -19.79 -9.81 7.59
CA ARG A 52 -18.51 -9.93 6.87
C ARG A 52 -18.72 -10.36 5.42
N ARG A 53 -19.54 -11.41 5.20
CA ARG A 53 -19.77 -11.97 3.86
C ARG A 53 -20.38 -10.98 2.86
N PRO A 54 -21.45 -10.24 3.16
CA PRO A 54 -22.00 -9.25 2.23
C PRO A 54 -21.00 -8.20 1.77
N VAL A 55 -20.14 -7.73 2.69
CA VAL A 55 -19.11 -6.74 2.36
C VAL A 55 -18.01 -7.35 1.51
N LEU A 56 -17.61 -8.61 1.77
CA LEU A 56 -16.67 -9.33 0.92
C LEU A 56 -17.20 -9.53 -0.50
N PHE A 57 -18.47 -9.92 -0.66
CA PHE A 57 -19.11 -10.04 -1.98
C PHE A 57 -19.17 -8.71 -2.73
N ALA A 58 -19.50 -7.61 -2.04
CA ALA A 58 -19.48 -6.27 -2.64
C ALA A 58 -18.06 -5.90 -3.10
N ALA A 59 -17.04 -6.18 -2.29
CA ALA A 59 -15.65 -5.92 -2.65
C ALA A 59 -15.18 -6.76 -3.85
N LEU A 60 -15.56 -8.05 -3.91
CA LEU A 60 -15.26 -8.93 -5.05
C LEU A 60 -15.97 -8.45 -6.33
N ALA A 61 -17.22 -8.02 -6.24
CA ALA A 61 -17.98 -7.48 -7.37
C ALA A 61 -17.35 -6.19 -7.91
N LEU A 62 -16.94 -5.26 -7.02
CA LEU A 62 -16.23 -4.05 -7.40
C LEU A 62 -14.87 -4.35 -8.04
N SER A 63 -14.14 -5.36 -7.53
CA SER A 63 -12.88 -5.80 -8.13
C SER A 63 -13.08 -6.41 -9.51
N ALA A 64 -14.17 -7.18 -9.72
CA ALA A 64 -14.52 -7.72 -11.02
C ALA A 64 -14.93 -6.61 -11.99
N ALA A 65 -15.73 -5.64 -11.56
CA ALA A 65 -16.09 -4.47 -12.36
C ALA A 65 -14.86 -3.65 -12.75
N SER A 66 -13.90 -3.47 -11.81
CA SER A 66 -12.60 -2.85 -12.11
C SER A 66 -11.85 -3.61 -13.21
N ALA A 67 -11.72 -4.93 -13.09
CA ALA A 67 -11.09 -5.75 -14.14
C ALA A 67 -11.82 -5.64 -15.48
N GLY A 68 -13.16 -5.58 -15.47
CA GLY A 68 -13.98 -5.33 -16.65
C GLY A 68 -13.66 -4.00 -17.34
N CYS A 69 -13.46 -2.91 -16.56
CA CYS A 69 -13.04 -1.61 -17.12
C CYS A 69 -11.70 -1.70 -17.87
N PHE A 70 -10.74 -2.47 -17.34
CA PHE A 70 -9.46 -2.66 -18.02
C PHE A 70 -9.56 -3.55 -19.27
N LEU A 71 -10.49 -4.50 -19.30
CA LEU A 71 -10.72 -5.38 -20.45
C LEU A 71 -11.45 -4.72 -21.62
N LEU A 72 -12.24 -3.66 -21.36
CA LEU A 72 -13.06 -3.00 -22.38
C LEU A 72 -12.28 -2.02 -23.26
N GLU A 73 -10.99 -1.80 -23.01
CA GLU A 73 -10.07 -0.99 -23.83
C GLU A 73 -10.62 0.41 -24.21
N GLY A 74 -11.42 1.03 -23.33
CA GLY A 74 -12.11 2.31 -23.58
C GLY A 74 -11.29 3.55 -23.23
N GLY A 75 -9.96 3.48 -23.33
CA GLY A 75 -9.06 4.61 -23.13
C GLY A 75 -8.97 5.09 -21.67
N LEU A 76 -8.53 6.34 -21.49
CA LEU A 76 -8.32 6.94 -20.17
C LEU A 76 -9.55 6.91 -19.25
N PRO A 77 -10.80 7.17 -19.70
CA PRO A 77 -11.96 7.14 -18.80
C PRO A 77 -12.16 5.77 -18.13
N LEU A 78 -11.95 4.67 -18.85
CA LEU A 78 -12.07 3.33 -18.28
C LEU A 78 -10.88 2.99 -17.38
N LEU A 79 -9.66 3.47 -17.66
CA LEU A 79 -8.52 3.35 -16.75
C LEU A 79 -8.81 4.05 -15.41
N PHE A 80 -9.33 5.28 -15.44
CA PHE A 80 -9.72 6.01 -14.21
C PHE A 80 -10.83 5.29 -13.45
N SER A 81 -11.89 4.86 -14.14
CA SER A 81 -13.00 4.13 -13.53
C SER A 81 -12.52 2.81 -12.90
N GLY A 82 -11.70 2.05 -13.63
CA GLY A 82 -11.10 0.82 -13.14
C GLY A 82 -10.25 1.05 -11.88
N ARG A 83 -9.43 2.10 -11.86
CA ARG A 83 -8.62 2.45 -10.68
C ARG A 83 -9.47 2.87 -9.48
N LEU A 84 -10.51 3.67 -9.70
CA LEU A 84 -11.43 4.10 -8.66
C LEU A 84 -12.18 2.90 -8.04
N LEU A 85 -12.75 2.04 -8.89
CA LEU A 85 -13.43 0.81 -8.46
C LEU A 85 -12.49 -0.15 -7.71
N SER A 86 -11.25 -0.30 -8.20
CA SER A 86 -10.21 -1.07 -7.53
C SER A 86 -9.89 -0.52 -6.13
N GLY A 87 -9.87 0.80 -5.99
CA GLY A 87 -9.69 1.47 -4.69
C GLY A 87 -10.83 1.19 -3.72
N PHE A 88 -12.08 1.34 -4.17
CA PHE A 88 -13.26 0.97 -3.36
C PHE A 88 -13.23 -0.50 -2.93
N ALA A 89 -12.93 -1.40 -3.87
CA ALA A 89 -12.80 -2.83 -3.60
C ALA A 89 -11.75 -3.10 -2.50
N ALA A 90 -10.57 -2.49 -2.62
CA ALA A 90 -9.49 -2.68 -1.66
C ALA A 90 -9.83 -2.13 -0.27
N GLY A 91 -10.46 -0.96 -0.20
CA GLY A 91 -10.87 -0.36 1.08
C GLY A 91 -11.89 -1.23 1.83
N LEU A 92 -12.92 -1.74 1.14
CA LEU A 92 -13.90 -2.66 1.72
C LEU A 92 -13.27 -4.00 2.11
N PHE A 93 -12.46 -4.56 1.22
CA PHE A 93 -11.86 -5.88 1.41
C PHE A 93 -10.86 -5.90 2.58
N SER A 94 -10.02 -4.86 2.72
CA SER A 94 -8.99 -4.79 3.76
C SER A 94 -9.58 -4.97 5.16
N GLY A 95 -10.65 -4.25 5.49
CA GLY A 95 -11.30 -4.33 6.80
C GLY A 95 -11.97 -5.69 7.02
N ALA A 96 -12.87 -6.08 6.11
CA ALA A 96 -13.67 -7.28 6.24
C ALA A 96 -12.83 -8.57 6.21
N ALA A 97 -11.89 -8.68 5.25
CA ALA A 97 -11.06 -9.88 5.13
C ALA A 97 -10.08 -10.04 6.30
N THR A 98 -9.48 -8.94 6.77
CA THR A 98 -8.60 -8.97 7.95
C THR A 98 -9.36 -9.44 9.18
N ALA A 99 -10.57 -8.94 9.40
CA ALA A 99 -11.41 -9.34 10.52
C ALA A 99 -11.77 -10.84 10.45
N VAL A 100 -12.21 -11.35 9.28
CA VAL A 100 -12.51 -12.77 9.09
C VAL A 100 -11.29 -13.65 9.38
N VAL A 101 -10.11 -13.27 8.89
CA VAL A 101 -8.89 -14.05 9.15
C VAL A 101 -8.56 -14.07 10.64
N LEU A 102 -8.71 -12.95 11.35
CA LEU A 102 -8.48 -12.88 12.80
C LEU A 102 -9.49 -13.71 13.60
N GLU A 103 -10.77 -13.71 13.17
CA GLU A 103 -11.87 -14.41 13.82
C GLU A 103 -11.82 -15.93 13.61
N LEU A 104 -11.30 -16.40 12.46
CA LEU A 104 -11.26 -17.82 12.10
C LEU A 104 -9.90 -18.48 12.29
N ALA A 105 -8.82 -17.72 12.44
CA ALA A 105 -7.48 -18.28 12.57
C ALA A 105 -7.28 -18.89 13.97
N PRO A 106 -6.48 -19.97 14.07
CA PRO A 106 -6.03 -20.49 15.37
C PRO A 106 -5.34 -19.40 16.20
N SER A 107 -5.47 -19.51 17.54
CA SER A 107 -4.93 -18.53 18.48
C SER A 107 -3.46 -18.19 18.18
N GLY A 108 -3.17 -16.89 18.02
CA GLY A 108 -1.82 -16.35 17.80
C GLY A 108 -1.36 -16.25 16.34
N SER A 109 -1.99 -16.94 15.38
CA SER A 109 -1.54 -16.94 13.97
C SER A 109 -2.28 -15.94 13.05
N GLY A 110 -3.45 -15.47 13.45
CA GLY A 110 -4.33 -14.66 12.61
C GLY A 110 -3.70 -13.34 12.14
N GLY A 111 -2.97 -12.65 12.99
CA GLY A 111 -2.33 -11.40 12.63
C GLY A 111 -1.26 -11.54 11.55
N PHE A 112 -0.44 -12.59 11.62
CA PHE A 112 0.54 -12.88 10.57
C PHE A 112 -0.15 -13.32 9.28
N ALA A 113 -1.14 -14.22 9.37
CA ALA A 113 -1.87 -14.71 8.21
C ALA A 113 -2.58 -13.57 7.45
N ALA A 114 -3.24 -12.64 8.16
CA ALA A 114 -3.87 -11.47 7.56
C ALA A 114 -2.85 -10.57 6.85
N THR A 115 -1.70 -10.31 7.49
CA THR A 115 -0.63 -9.50 6.91
C THR A 115 -0.02 -10.18 5.68
N ALA A 116 0.27 -11.48 5.78
CA ALA A 116 0.84 -12.27 4.68
C ALA A 116 -0.11 -12.34 3.47
N ALA A 117 -1.40 -12.57 3.71
CA ALA A 117 -2.41 -12.57 2.66
C ALA A 117 -2.55 -11.19 1.99
N ASN A 118 -2.48 -10.10 2.77
CA ASN A 118 -2.56 -8.75 2.24
C ASN A 118 -1.32 -8.40 1.41
N MET A 119 -0.12 -8.48 1.99
CA MET A 119 1.14 -8.14 1.32
C MET A 119 1.44 -9.11 0.16
N GLY A 120 1.19 -10.41 0.36
CA GLY A 120 1.31 -11.41 -0.70
C GLY A 120 0.38 -11.13 -1.87
N GLY A 121 -0.88 -10.79 -1.59
CA GLY A 121 -1.83 -10.38 -2.63
C GLY A 121 -1.36 -9.17 -3.42
N LEU A 122 -0.93 -8.11 -2.72
CA LEU A 122 -0.41 -6.89 -3.35
C LEU A 122 0.86 -7.15 -4.17
N GLY A 123 1.74 -8.04 -3.73
CA GLY A 123 2.96 -8.39 -4.45
C GLY A 123 2.69 -9.32 -5.64
N CYS A 124 1.82 -10.34 -5.48
CA CYS A 124 1.53 -11.30 -6.54
C CYS A 124 0.84 -10.67 -7.76
N GLY A 125 0.09 -9.56 -7.57
CA GLY A 125 -0.57 -8.86 -8.68
C GLY A 125 0.42 -8.43 -9.77
N PRO A 126 1.42 -7.60 -9.47
CA PRO A 126 2.42 -7.16 -10.43
C PRO A 126 3.27 -8.30 -11.00
N LEU A 127 3.62 -9.30 -10.17
CA LEU A 127 4.38 -10.46 -10.63
C LEU A 127 3.58 -11.26 -11.67
N LEU A 128 2.32 -11.59 -11.37
CA LEU A 128 1.42 -12.29 -12.30
C LEU A 128 1.24 -11.50 -13.60
N ALA A 129 0.95 -10.20 -13.49
CA ALA A 129 0.74 -9.35 -14.65
C ALA A 129 2.00 -9.23 -15.49
N GLY A 130 3.16 -9.02 -14.85
CA GLY A 130 4.45 -8.93 -15.55
C GLY A 130 4.83 -10.21 -16.28
N LEU A 131 4.63 -11.38 -15.65
CA LEU A 131 4.87 -12.69 -16.28
C LEU A 131 3.92 -12.93 -17.47
N LEU A 132 2.62 -12.72 -17.28
CA LEU A 132 1.64 -12.95 -18.35
C LEU A 132 1.83 -11.96 -19.50
N ALA A 133 2.09 -10.69 -19.21
CA ALA A 133 2.29 -9.68 -20.24
C ALA A 133 3.60 -9.89 -21.02
N GLN A 134 4.64 -10.48 -20.39
CA GLN A 134 5.91 -10.72 -21.04
C GLN A 134 5.92 -11.98 -21.91
N TYR A 135 5.29 -13.07 -21.43
CA TYR A 135 5.49 -14.40 -22.01
C TYR A 135 4.21 -15.00 -22.65
N ALA A 136 3.06 -14.37 -22.47
CA ALA A 136 1.80 -14.84 -23.01
C ALA A 136 1.21 -13.85 -24.04
N PRO A 137 0.27 -14.29 -24.91
CA PRO A 137 -0.36 -13.41 -25.88
C PRO A 137 -1.29 -12.41 -25.19
N ARG A 138 -1.61 -11.30 -25.90
CA ARG A 138 -2.55 -10.27 -25.43
C ARG A 138 -2.21 -9.71 -24.05
N PRO A 139 -1.07 -8.97 -23.92
CA PRO A 139 -0.50 -8.53 -22.63
C PRO A 139 -1.44 -7.64 -21.80
N LEU A 140 -2.39 -6.93 -22.41
CA LEU A 140 -3.36 -6.08 -21.72
C LEU A 140 -4.66 -6.83 -21.35
N ILE A 141 -4.91 -8.01 -21.91
CA ILE A 141 -6.13 -8.79 -21.67
C ILE A 141 -5.90 -9.92 -20.69
N LEU A 142 -4.89 -10.76 -20.94
CA LEU A 142 -4.71 -12.02 -20.22
C LEU A 142 -4.49 -11.83 -18.70
N PRO A 143 -3.73 -10.82 -18.21
CA PRO A 143 -3.59 -10.59 -16.77
C PRO A 143 -4.92 -10.33 -16.07
N PHE A 144 -5.82 -9.54 -16.68
CA PHE A 144 -7.13 -9.23 -16.11
C PHE A 144 -8.09 -10.42 -16.22
N ALA A 145 -8.05 -11.18 -17.30
CA ALA A 145 -8.81 -12.41 -17.44
C ALA A 145 -8.40 -13.45 -16.38
N ALA A 146 -7.09 -13.64 -16.16
CA ALA A 146 -6.58 -14.49 -15.08
C ALA A 146 -7.03 -13.99 -13.69
N HIS A 147 -7.04 -12.67 -13.48
CA HIS A 147 -7.56 -12.09 -12.25
C HIS A 147 -9.05 -12.35 -12.05
N LEU A 148 -9.87 -12.29 -13.10
CA LEU A 148 -11.30 -12.64 -13.02
C LEU A 148 -11.51 -14.10 -12.62
N VAL A 149 -10.69 -15.03 -13.12
CA VAL A 149 -10.71 -16.43 -12.69
C VAL A 149 -10.39 -16.55 -11.19
N LEU A 150 -9.36 -15.85 -10.72
CA LEU A 150 -9.03 -15.82 -9.28
C LEU A 150 -10.16 -15.21 -8.44
N LEU A 151 -10.85 -14.19 -8.94
CA LEU A 151 -12.02 -13.61 -8.28
C LEU A 151 -13.20 -14.59 -8.25
N ALA A 152 -13.44 -15.36 -9.30
CA ALA A 152 -14.47 -16.40 -9.32
C ALA A 152 -14.18 -17.49 -8.27
N VAL A 153 -12.93 -17.92 -8.14
CA VAL A 153 -12.49 -18.84 -7.08
C VAL A 153 -12.70 -18.21 -5.70
N ALA A 154 -12.28 -16.95 -5.50
CA ALA A 154 -12.47 -16.25 -4.24
C ALA A 154 -13.96 -16.09 -3.88
N PHE A 155 -14.81 -15.82 -4.87
CA PHE A 155 -16.25 -15.75 -4.71
C PHE A 155 -16.83 -17.12 -4.25
N ALA A 156 -16.44 -18.20 -4.90
CA ALA A 156 -16.85 -19.56 -4.52
C ALA A 156 -16.41 -19.93 -3.10
N LEU A 157 -15.16 -19.59 -2.74
CA LEU A 157 -14.66 -19.80 -1.38
C LEU A 157 -15.42 -18.95 -0.35
N THR A 158 -15.79 -17.72 -0.70
CA THR A 158 -16.58 -16.84 0.19
C THR A 158 -18.00 -17.39 0.41
N LEU A 159 -18.57 -18.13 -0.54
CA LEU A 159 -19.85 -18.82 -0.33
C LEU A 159 -19.77 -19.90 0.76
N ALA A 160 -18.63 -20.57 0.89
CA ALA A 160 -18.39 -21.59 1.91
C ALA A 160 -18.00 -21.01 3.29
N LEU A 161 -17.67 -19.72 3.36
CA LEU A 161 -17.27 -19.07 4.61
C LEU A 161 -18.47 -18.92 5.57
N PRO A 162 -18.34 -19.24 6.86
CA PRO A 162 -19.38 -18.94 7.84
C PRO A 162 -19.47 -17.41 8.06
N GLU A 163 -20.67 -16.90 8.35
CA GLU A 163 -20.81 -15.52 8.81
C GLU A 163 -20.39 -15.42 10.27
N THR A 164 -19.36 -14.63 10.53
CA THR A 164 -18.75 -14.53 11.86
C THR A 164 -19.39 -13.44 12.73
N VAL A 165 -20.14 -12.52 12.10
CA VAL A 165 -20.82 -11.42 12.80
C VAL A 165 -22.32 -11.53 12.63
N ARG A 166 -23.06 -11.44 13.73
CA ARG A 166 -24.53 -11.29 13.70
C ARG A 166 -24.85 -9.79 13.70
N PRO A 167 -25.37 -9.25 12.58
CA PRO A 167 -25.73 -7.84 12.52
C PRO A 167 -26.73 -7.49 13.62
N PRO A 168 -26.56 -6.36 14.34
CA PRO A 168 -27.51 -5.94 15.37
C PRO A 168 -28.89 -5.65 14.78
N ARG A 169 -29.93 -5.91 15.58
CA ARG A 169 -31.32 -5.58 15.22
C ARG A 169 -31.91 -4.61 16.24
N PRO A 170 -32.49 -3.46 15.80
CA PRO A 170 -32.63 -2.98 14.44
C PRO A 170 -31.27 -2.63 13.81
N ARG A 171 -31.19 -2.70 12.47
CA ARG A 171 -29.95 -2.37 11.74
C ARG A 171 -29.54 -0.92 12.04
N PRO A 172 -28.33 -0.67 12.53
CA PRO A 172 -27.86 0.69 12.79
C PRO A 172 -27.75 1.47 11.49
N ALA A 173 -27.96 2.79 11.56
CA ALA A 173 -27.80 3.67 10.42
C ALA A 173 -26.33 3.60 9.91
N LEU A 174 -26.18 3.48 8.60
CA LEU A 174 -24.88 3.57 7.94
C LEU A 174 -24.48 5.05 7.92
N ARG A 175 -23.64 5.45 8.85
CA ARG A 175 -23.09 6.81 8.91
C ARG A 175 -21.60 6.76 8.57
N PRO A 176 -21.09 7.74 7.81
CA PRO A 176 -19.65 7.86 7.59
C PRO A 176 -18.93 7.92 8.95
N ARG A 177 -17.82 7.20 9.04
CA ARG A 177 -16.98 7.25 10.24
C ARG A 177 -16.15 8.53 10.20
N GLY A 178 -16.34 9.39 11.18
CA GLY A 178 -15.52 10.58 11.33
C GLY A 178 -14.06 10.22 11.56
N MET A 179 -13.15 10.98 10.96
CA MET A 179 -11.73 10.95 11.32
C MET A 179 -11.56 11.85 12.56
N GLU A 180 -11.16 11.28 13.67
CA GLU A 180 -10.92 12.04 14.87
C GLU A 180 -9.58 11.60 15.49
N VAL A 181 -8.68 12.57 15.65
CA VAL A 181 -7.41 12.36 16.36
C VAL A 181 -7.46 13.19 17.63
N PRO A 182 -7.77 12.58 18.78
CA PRO A 182 -7.80 13.26 20.08
C PRO A 182 -6.49 13.98 20.36
N ARG A 183 -6.54 15.10 21.06
CA ARG A 183 -5.35 15.92 21.35
C ARG A 183 -4.26 15.12 22.08
N GLU A 184 -4.66 14.21 22.93
CA GLU A 184 -3.77 13.34 23.73
C GLU A 184 -3.00 12.33 22.87
N VAL A 185 -3.55 11.94 21.72
CA VAL A 185 -2.92 10.99 20.80
C VAL A 185 -1.98 11.67 19.81
N ARG A 186 -2.15 12.97 19.56
CA ARG A 186 -1.37 13.72 18.56
C ARG A 186 0.16 13.62 18.71
N PRO A 187 0.74 13.64 19.93
CA PRO A 187 2.19 13.51 20.08
C PRO A 187 2.75 12.20 19.55
N VAL A 188 1.97 11.11 19.60
CA VAL A 188 2.33 9.81 19.02
C VAL A 188 1.88 9.70 17.58
N PHE A 189 0.71 10.25 17.25
CA PHE A 189 0.12 10.18 15.91
C PHE A 189 0.95 10.89 14.85
N VAL A 190 1.45 12.11 15.14
CA VAL A 190 2.16 12.91 14.15
C VAL A 190 3.45 12.23 13.67
N PRO A 191 4.40 11.82 14.53
CA PRO A 191 5.61 11.14 14.05
C PRO A 191 5.32 9.77 13.45
N ALA A 192 4.36 9.02 13.98
CA ALA A 192 3.91 7.74 13.42
C ALA A 192 3.27 7.93 12.04
N GLY A 193 2.44 8.95 11.87
CA GLY A 193 1.80 9.31 10.61
C GLY A 193 2.82 9.73 9.55
N LEU A 194 3.81 10.54 9.91
CA LEU A 194 4.89 10.94 8.99
C LEU A 194 5.75 9.74 8.57
N ALA A 195 6.06 8.82 9.48
CA ALA A 195 6.77 7.58 9.15
C ALA A 195 5.93 6.70 8.21
N CYS A 196 4.61 6.59 8.46
CA CYS A 196 3.67 5.92 7.57
C CYS A 196 3.61 6.56 6.19
N PHE A 197 3.43 7.88 6.12
CA PHE A 197 3.43 8.66 4.88
C PHE A 197 4.69 8.37 4.06
N THR A 198 5.85 8.47 4.69
CA THR A 198 7.15 8.24 4.06
C THR A 198 7.28 6.79 3.54
N GLY A 199 6.91 5.81 4.34
CA GLY A 199 6.94 4.40 3.93
C GLY A 199 5.99 4.09 2.78
N PHE A 200 4.79 4.68 2.77
CA PHE A 200 3.84 4.52 1.68
C PHE A 200 4.25 5.29 0.41
N ALA A 201 4.99 6.40 0.54
CA ALA A 201 5.60 7.07 -0.60
C ALA A 201 6.60 6.15 -1.33
N VAL A 202 7.37 5.35 -0.59
CA VAL A 202 8.24 4.31 -1.17
C VAL A 202 7.43 3.26 -1.94
N PHE A 203 6.32 2.77 -1.37
CA PHE A 203 5.43 1.87 -2.10
C PHE A 203 4.88 2.50 -3.38
N GLY A 204 4.46 3.76 -3.32
CA GLY A 204 4.00 4.50 -4.48
C GLY A 204 5.04 4.59 -5.58
N LEU A 205 6.30 4.90 -5.23
CA LEU A 205 7.40 4.93 -6.19
C LEU A 205 7.57 3.57 -6.90
N PHE A 206 7.64 2.49 -6.13
CA PHE A 206 7.85 1.17 -6.71
C PHE A 206 6.66 0.67 -7.53
N THR A 207 5.44 1.01 -7.15
CA THR A 207 4.24 0.57 -7.86
C THR A 207 3.87 1.42 -9.07
N ALA A 208 4.15 2.72 -9.08
CA ALA A 208 3.75 3.60 -10.19
C ALA A 208 4.91 4.00 -11.09
N VAL A 209 6.11 4.17 -10.55
CA VAL A 209 7.22 4.83 -11.25
C VAL A 209 8.35 3.85 -11.58
N SER A 210 8.62 2.87 -10.72
CA SER A 210 9.73 1.92 -10.92
C SER A 210 9.68 1.19 -12.27
N PRO A 211 8.53 0.75 -12.83
CA PRO A 211 8.48 0.16 -14.15
C PRO A 211 9.02 1.11 -15.24
N GLY A 212 8.74 2.42 -15.14
CA GLY A 212 9.29 3.44 -16.01
C GLY A 212 10.82 3.61 -15.85
N PHE A 213 11.37 3.49 -14.64
CA PHE A 213 12.82 3.48 -14.42
C PHE A 213 13.48 2.25 -15.05
N VAL A 214 12.88 1.08 -14.86
CA VAL A 214 13.42 -0.18 -15.40
C VAL A 214 13.47 -0.14 -16.93
N SER A 215 12.41 0.32 -17.58
CA SER A 215 12.38 0.40 -19.05
C SER A 215 13.15 1.61 -19.59
N GLY A 216 12.99 2.80 -19.01
CA GLY A 216 13.52 4.05 -19.56
C GLY A 216 14.95 4.37 -19.12
N THR A 217 15.32 4.08 -17.86
CA THR A 217 16.66 4.41 -17.32
C THR A 217 17.62 3.22 -17.37
N LEU A 218 17.12 2.01 -17.03
CA LEU A 218 17.93 0.79 -17.05
C LEU A 218 17.90 0.08 -18.42
N HIS A 219 17.04 0.53 -19.34
CA HIS A 219 16.84 -0.04 -20.67
C HIS A 219 16.48 -1.54 -20.66
N ILE A 220 15.76 -1.97 -19.61
CA ILE A 220 15.27 -3.35 -19.46
C ILE A 220 13.78 -3.37 -19.79
N GLY A 221 13.45 -3.81 -21.02
CA GLY A 221 12.07 -3.89 -21.51
C GLY A 221 11.26 -5.07 -20.96
N ASN A 222 11.83 -5.92 -20.09
CA ASN A 222 11.18 -7.11 -19.58
C ASN A 222 10.17 -6.76 -18.45
N LEU A 223 8.88 -6.95 -18.72
CA LEU A 223 7.79 -6.65 -17.79
C LEU A 223 7.77 -7.57 -16.56
N ALA A 224 8.26 -8.82 -16.71
CA ALA A 224 8.36 -9.74 -15.59
C ALA A 224 9.40 -9.26 -14.55
N VAL A 225 10.50 -8.62 -15.00
CA VAL A 225 11.49 -8.00 -14.11
C VAL A 225 10.84 -6.86 -13.32
N SER A 226 10.09 -5.98 -13.98
CA SER A 226 9.35 -4.90 -13.30
C SER A 226 8.37 -5.45 -12.27
N GLY A 227 7.61 -6.48 -12.61
CA GLY A 227 6.70 -7.17 -11.70
C GLY A 227 7.41 -7.81 -10.50
N ALA A 228 8.57 -8.44 -10.73
CA ALA A 228 9.38 -9.08 -9.69
C ALA A 228 9.99 -8.07 -8.71
N ILE A 229 10.41 -6.89 -9.17
CA ILE A 229 10.88 -5.80 -8.29
C ILE A 229 9.77 -5.36 -7.36
N VAL A 230 8.57 -5.10 -7.88
CA VAL A 230 7.42 -4.70 -7.04
C VAL A 230 7.04 -5.82 -6.07
N PHE A 231 7.02 -7.08 -6.52
CA PHE A 231 6.81 -8.24 -5.65
C PHE A 231 7.82 -8.27 -4.48
N SER A 232 9.11 -8.04 -4.77
CA SER A 232 10.16 -8.07 -3.76
C SER A 232 9.96 -7.02 -2.67
N VAL A 233 9.48 -5.82 -3.01
CA VAL A 233 9.15 -4.74 -2.05
C VAL A 233 8.08 -5.19 -1.07
N PHE A 234 6.99 -5.82 -1.55
CA PHE A 234 5.90 -6.28 -0.69
C PHE A 234 6.32 -7.48 0.18
N CYS A 235 7.09 -8.41 -0.36
CA CYS A 235 7.67 -9.51 0.43
C CYS A 235 8.61 -8.99 1.51
N ALA A 236 9.46 -8.03 1.19
CA ALA A 236 10.35 -7.38 2.13
C ALA A 236 9.57 -6.63 3.22
N SER A 237 8.47 -5.97 2.87
CA SER A 237 7.57 -5.34 3.85
C SER A 237 6.94 -6.36 4.80
N LEU A 238 6.51 -7.52 4.29
CA LEU A 238 6.02 -8.61 5.16
C LEU A 238 7.08 -9.04 6.18
N VAL A 239 8.34 -9.17 5.75
CA VAL A 239 9.47 -9.46 6.65
C VAL A 239 9.60 -8.35 7.69
N GLY A 240 9.60 -7.07 7.29
CA GLY A 240 9.67 -5.92 8.19
C GLY A 240 8.55 -5.91 9.22
N GLN A 241 7.31 -6.15 8.79
CA GLN A 241 6.15 -6.23 9.69
C GLN A 241 6.27 -7.37 10.70
N SER A 242 6.83 -8.51 10.29
CA SER A 242 7.05 -9.68 11.17
C SER A 242 8.13 -9.40 12.21
N LEU A 243 9.17 -8.67 11.85
CA LEU A 243 10.26 -8.29 12.75
C LEU A 243 9.84 -7.31 13.85
N THR A 244 8.77 -6.55 13.66
CA THR A 244 8.27 -5.59 14.66
C THR A 244 7.99 -6.26 16.00
N GLY A 245 7.49 -7.49 16.00
CA GLY A 245 7.23 -8.26 17.23
C GLY A 245 8.49 -8.57 18.05
N ARG A 246 9.67 -8.64 17.40
CA ARG A 246 10.95 -8.92 18.08
C ARG A 246 11.55 -7.66 18.72
N PHE A 247 11.39 -6.50 18.10
CA PHE A 247 12.02 -5.25 18.56
C PHE A 247 11.09 -4.41 19.44
N GLY A 248 9.77 -4.61 19.36
CA GLY A 248 8.76 -3.72 19.93
C GLY A 248 8.65 -2.38 19.17
N ALA A 249 7.46 -1.77 19.22
CA ALA A 249 7.16 -0.56 18.46
C ALA A 249 8.12 0.64 18.71
N PRO A 250 8.58 0.90 19.96
CA PRO A 250 9.48 2.03 20.23
C PRO A 250 10.87 1.92 19.57
N VAL A 251 11.32 0.70 19.29
CA VAL A 251 12.59 0.44 18.59
C VAL A 251 12.38 0.26 17.11
N ALA A 252 11.34 -0.48 16.74
CA ALA A 252 11.08 -0.85 15.36
C ALA A 252 10.70 0.37 14.49
N LEU A 253 10.03 1.39 15.04
CA LEU A 253 9.64 2.58 14.29
C LEU A 253 10.86 3.42 13.82
N PRO A 254 11.82 3.79 14.68
CA PRO A 254 13.06 4.45 14.23
C PRO A 254 13.91 3.58 13.29
N LEU A 255 14.00 2.26 13.53
CA LEU A 255 14.69 1.34 12.63
C LEU A 255 14.00 1.27 11.25
N GLY A 256 12.67 1.35 11.22
CA GLY A 256 11.91 1.48 9.98
C GLY A 256 12.30 2.73 9.20
N CYS A 257 12.39 3.88 9.87
CA CYS A 257 12.87 5.12 9.26
C CYS A 257 14.29 4.99 8.71
N LEU A 258 15.20 4.34 9.44
CA LEU A 258 16.56 4.06 8.96
C LEU A 258 16.54 3.17 7.70
N GLY A 259 15.74 2.12 7.70
CA GLY A 259 15.55 1.26 6.52
C GLY A 259 15.04 2.03 5.30
N LEU A 260 14.12 2.99 5.50
CA LEU A 260 13.64 3.87 4.43
C LEU A 260 14.75 4.79 3.92
N VAL A 261 15.58 5.38 4.82
CA VAL A 261 16.73 6.21 4.43
C VAL A 261 17.73 5.42 3.59
N VAL A 262 18.16 4.26 4.06
CA VAL A 262 19.13 3.42 3.36
C VAL A 262 18.55 2.91 2.02
N GLY A 263 17.31 2.42 2.03
CA GLY A 263 16.65 1.94 0.82
C GLY A 263 16.51 3.03 -0.24
N MET A 264 16.11 4.24 0.13
CA MET A 264 15.97 5.34 -0.83
C MET A 264 17.31 5.95 -1.27
N ALA A 265 18.34 5.93 -0.42
CA ALA A 265 19.70 6.24 -0.85
C ALA A 265 20.20 5.24 -1.91
N GLN A 266 19.93 3.94 -1.73
CA GLN A 266 20.23 2.90 -2.74
C GLN A 266 19.43 3.11 -4.02
N VAL A 267 18.14 3.48 -3.96
CA VAL A 267 17.34 3.81 -5.15
C VAL A 267 17.98 5.00 -5.88
N GLY A 268 18.31 6.09 -5.20
CA GLY A 268 19.01 7.23 -5.79
C GLY A 268 20.34 6.82 -6.45
N LEU A 269 21.13 6.00 -5.76
CA LEU A 269 22.38 5.47 -6.28
C LEU A 269 22.17 4.58 -7.52
N SER A 270 21.10 3.75 -7.53
CA SER A 270 20.76 2.91 -8.68
C SER A 270 20.46 3.73 -9.94
N LEU A 271 19.79 4.88 -9.77
CA LEU A 271 19.50 5.81 -10.86
C LEU A 271 20.78 6.49 -11.39
N LEU A 272 21.77 6.77 -10.53
CA LEU A 272 23.06 7.34 -10.93
C LEU A 272 23.92 6.32 -11.68
N LEU A 273 23.96 5.08 -11.18
CA LEU A 273 24.79 4.00 -11.73
C LEU A 273 24.11 3.19 -12.83
N SER A 274 22.81 3.41 -13.08
CA SER A 274 21.96 2.59 -13.96
C SER A 274 22.06 1.09 -13.63
N SER A 275 22.01 0.75 -12.32
CA SER A 275 22.23 -0.60 -11.81
C SER A 275 20.94 -1.25 -11.28
N LEU A 276 20.52 -2.35 -11.92
CA LEU A 276 19.39 -3.14 -11.47
C LEU A 276 19.62 -3.76 -10.08
N VAL A 277 20.84 -4.22 -9.80
CA VAL A 277 21.18 -4.85 -8.52
C VAL A 277 20.99 -3.86 -7.38
N VAL A 278 21.46 -2.63 -7.53
CA VAL A 278 21.31 -1.58 -6.53
C VAL A 278 19.83 -1.17 -6.37
N LEU A 279 19.04 -1.18 -7.46
CA LEU A 279 17.60 -0.94 -7.40
C LEU A 279 16.89 -2.02 -6.58
N VAL A 280 17.19 -3.29 -6.81
CA VAL A 280 16.59 -4.42 -6.09
C VAL A 280 16.99 -4.41 -4.61
N THR A 281 18.26 -4.12 -4.28
CA THR A 281 18.67 -4.00 -2.87
C THR A 281 17.97 -2.83 -2.19
N GLY A 282 17.78 -1.70 -2.89
CA GLY A 282 16.98 -0.57 -2.40
C GLY A 282 15.50 -0.92 -2.19
N ALA A 283 14.93 -1.71 -3.10
CA ALA A 283 13.57 -2.23 -2.99
C ALA A 283 13.38 -3.10 -1.74
N VAL A 284 14.30 -4.03 -1.50
CA VAL A 284 14.25 -4.92 -0.33
C VAL A 284 14.48 -4.15 0.96
N THR A 285 15.52 -3.32 1.03
CA THR A 285 15.83 -2.53 2.24
C THR A 285 14.72 -1.54 2.57
N GLY A 286 14.23 -0.80 1.55
CA GLY A 286 13.11 0.13 1.70
C GLY A 286 11.81 -0.58 2.08
N GLY A 287 11.55 -1.75 1.51
CA GLY A 287 10.41 -2.59 1.86
C GLY A 287 10.43 -3.06 3.31
N ILE A 288 11.57 -3.56 3.81
CA ILE A 288 11.74 -3.92 5.24
C ILE A 288 11.50 -2.70 6.12
N GLY A 289 12.10 -1.54 5.76
CA GLY A 289 11.92 -0.27 6.47
C GLY A 289 10.46 0.16 6.53
N GLN A 290 9.74 0.06 5.41
CA GLN A 290 8.33 0.37 5.33
C GLN A 290 7.49 -0.55 6.22
N GLY A 291 7.77 -1.86 6.21
CA GLY A 291 7.05 -2.83 7.04
C GLY A 291 7.22 -2.57 8.53
N LEU A 292 8.47 -2.32 8.98
CA LEU A 292 8.77 -1.92 10.35
C LEU A 292 8.05 -0.62 10.73
N ALA A 293 8.14 0.41 9.89
CA ALA A 293 7.53 1.72 10.15
C ALA A 293 6.00 1.61 10.25
N PHE A 294 5.36 0.97 9.28
CA PHE A 294 3.89 0.85 9.23
C PHE A 294 3.33 0.06 10.42
N ARG A 295 3.86 -1.13 10.67
CA ARG A 295 3.37 -1.98 11.77
C ARG A 295 3.58 -1.33 13.13
N SER A 296 4.73 -0.70 13.34
CA SER A 296 5.04 0.02 14.58
C SER A 296 4.17 1.25 14.77
N ALA A 297 3.94 2.04 13.72
CA ALA A 297 3.07 3.20 13.74
C ALA A 297 1.63 2.80 14.10
N LEU A 298 1.11 1.76 13.44
CA LEU A 298 -0.23 1.25 13.71
C LEU A 298 -0.36 0.76 15.17
N THR A 299 0.63 0.02 15.67
CA THR A 299 0.65 -0.48 17.04
C THR A 299 0.72 0.68 18.05
N ALA A 300 1.61 1.65 17.85
CA ALA A 300 1.80 2.77 18.77
C ALA A 300 0.54 3.67 18.84
N VAL A 301 -0.06 3.97 17.68
CA VAL A 301 -1.28 4.80 17.60
C VAL A 301 -2.47 4.06 18.21
N SER A 302 -2.64 2.77 17.89
CA SER A 302 -3.75 1.95 18.40
C SER A 302 -3.69 1.78 19.93
N ALA A 303 -2.48 1.65 20.51
CA ALA A 303 -2.29 1.51 21.95
C ALA A 303 -2.59 2.79 22.75
N ARG A 304 -2.44 3.97 22.13
CA ARG A 304 -2.69 5.28 22.78
C ARG A 304 -4.07 5.84 22.51
N ALA A 305 -4.76 5.33 21.49
CA ALA A 305 -6.10 5.81 21.13
C ALA A 305 -7.15 5.28 22.14
N PRO A 306 -7.98 6.15 22.74
CA PRO A 306 -9.12 5.74 23.54
C PRO A 306 -10.03 4.81 22.75
N GLU A 307 -10.70 3.86 23.41
CA GLU A 307 -11.53 2.84 22.73
C GLU A 307 -12.60 3.45 21.83
N GLU A 308 -13.24 4.52 22.29
CA GLU A 308 -14.29 5.23 21.56
C GLU A 308 -13.78 5.87 20.26
N HIS A 309 -12.53 6.35 20.23
CA HIS A 309 -11.92 7.06 19.12
C HIS A 309 -10.91 6.21 18.32
N ARG A 310 -10.62 4.98 18.78
CA ARG A 310 -9.59 4.11 18.18
C ARG A 310 -9.81 3.88 16.70
N GLY A 311 -11.03 3.59 16.31
CA GLY A 311 -11.34 3.35 14.90
C GLY A 311 -11.16 4.59 14.02
N GLY A 312 -11.62 5.77 14.47
CA GLY A 312 -11.43 7.04 13.77
C GLY A 312 -9.94 7.41 13.64
N THR A 313 -9.17 7.19 14.70
CA THR A 313 -7.72 7.47 14.73
C THR A 313 -6.95 6.53 13.79
N ILE A 314 -7.30 5.24 13.74
CA ILE A 314 -6.69 4.30 12.79
C ILE A 314 -7.07 4.67 11.35
N SER A 315 -8.33 5.04 11.09
CA SER A 315 -8.75 5.50 9.76
C SER A 315 -7.97 6.74 9.33
N ALA A 316 -7.73 7.70 10.23
CA ALA A 316 -6.90 8.87 9.96
C ALA A 316 -5.44 8.47 9.60
N LEU A 317 -4.86 7.48 10.28
CA LEU A 317 -3.53 6.96 9.96
C LEU A 317 -3.48 6.35 8.56
N PHE A 318 -4.50 5.57 8.17
CA PHE A 318 -4.59 5.03 6.82
C PHE A 318 -4.77 6.12 5.76
N VAL A 319 -5.57 7.16 6.04
CA VAL A 319 -5.69 8.31 5.12
C VAL A 319 -4.33 8.96 4.90
N VAL A 320 -3.55 9.20 5.96
CA VAL A 320 -2.17 9.72 5.86
C VAL A 320 -1.29 8.79 5.03
N ALA A 321 -1.40 7.47 5.22
CA ALA A 321 -0.67 6.48 4.43
C ALA A 321 -1.05 6.53 2.94
N TYR A 322 -2.36 6.60 2.62
CA TYR A 322 -2.83 6.68 1.22
C TYR A 322 -2.54 8.04 0.56
N LEU A 323 -2.48 9.13 1.31
CA LEU A 323 -1.91 10.39 0.81
C LEU A 323 -0.41 10.23 0.52
N GLY A 324 0.31 9.50 1.35
CA GLY A 324 1.73 9.19 1.14
C GLY A 324 1.99 8.37 -0.12
N ILE A 325 1.16 7.37 -0.44
CA ILE A 325 1.33 6.55 -1.66
C ILE A 325 0.99 7.33 -2.93
N SER A 326 0.19 8.37 -2.87
CA SER A 326 -0.36 9.07 -4.05
C SER A 326 0.29 10.44 -4.31
N LEU A 327 0.27 11.36 -3.34
CA LEU A 327 0.72 12.73 -3.57
C LEU A 327 2.19 12.84 -4.01
N PRO A 328 3.16 12.19 -3.33
CA PRO A 328 4.56 12.27 -3.75
C PRO A 328 4.81 11.67 -5.13
N VAL A 329 4.07 10.62 -5.49
CA VAL A 329 4.19 9.97 -6.79
C VAL A 329 3.66 10.85 -7.92
N VAL A 330 2.54 11.55 -7.72
CA VAL A 330 2.05 12.56 -8.68
C VAL A 330 3.08 13.68 -8.81
N GLY A 331 3.73 14.07 -7.71
CA GLY A 331 4.86 15.00 -7.73
C GLY A 331 6.02 14.52 -8.61
N VAL A 332 6.38 13.22 -8.55
CA VAL A 332 7.39 12.64 -9.45
C VAL A 332 6.94 12.74 -10.91
N GLY A 333 5.69 12.38 -11.19
CA GLY A 333 5.11 12.51 -12.54
C GLY A 333 5.17 13.93 -13.07
N ALA A 334 4.82 14.92 -12.25
CA ALA A 334 4.90 16.34 -12.62
C ALA A 334 6.34 16.81 -12.86
N LEU A 335 7.27 16.46 -11.97
CA LEU A 335 8.68 16.78 -12.12
C LEU A 335 9.29 16.12 -13.36
N SER A 336 8.83 14.93 -13.71
CA SER A 336 9.37 14.20 -14.87
C SER A 336 9.13 14.89 -16.21
N THR A 337 8.10 15.73 -16.30
CA THR A 337 7.79 16.49 -17.55
C THR A 337 8.86 17.52 -17.89
N GLY A 338 9.52 18.11 -16.88
CA GLY A 338 10.58 19.12 -17.09
C GLY A 338 12.00 18.59 -16.90
N LEU A 339 12.19 17.69 -15.90
CA LEU A 339 13.52 17.22 -15.50
C LEU A 339 13.88 15.83 -16.06
N GLY A 340 12.91 15.15 -16.66
CA GLY A 340 13.01 13.73 -17.01
C GLY A 340 12.84 12.81 -15.80
N LEU A 341 12.48 11.55 -16.07
CA LEU A 341 12.08 10.58 -15.04
C LEU A 341 13.23 10.27 -14.06
N ARG A 342 14.48 10.17 -14.55
CA ARG A 342 15.67 9.91 -13.71
C ARG A 342 15.87 10.99 -12.66
N ASN A 343 15.87 12.26 -13.05
CA ASN A 343 16.11 13.39 -12.14
C ASN A 343 14.93 13.57 -11.17
N ALA A 344 13.70 13.39 -11.64
CA ALA A 344 12.52 13.37 -10.77
C ALA A 344 12.62 12.28 -9.68
N GLY A 345 13.12 11.10 -10.03
CA GLY A 345 13.39 10.02 -9.09
C GLY A 345 14.49 10.35 -8.07
N LEU A 346 15.55 11.04 -8.50
CA LEU A 346 16.63 11.50 -7.60
C LEU A 346 16.09 12.54 -6.58
N VAL A 347 15.30 13.51 -7.05
CA VAL A 347 14.66 14.51 -6.18
C VAL A 347 13.75 13.82 -5.16
N PHE A 348 12.89 12.91 -5.62
CA PHE A 348 12.02 12.14 -4.74
C PHE A 348 12.82 11.36 -3.69
N SER A 349 13.86 10.63 -4.12
CA SER A 349 14.73 9.86 -3.21
C SER A 349 15.35 10.75 -2.14
N GLY A 350 15.85 11.93 -2.53
CA GLY A 350 16.40 12.93 -1.61
C GLY A 350 15.36 13.45 -0.61
N CYS A 351 14.16 13.79 -1.07
CA CYS A 351 13.05 14.24 -0.20
C CYS A 351 12.67 13.16 0.83
N VAL A 352 12.56 11.90 0.41
CA VAL A 352 12.23 10.78 1.31
C VAL A 352 13.36 10.55 2.32
N VAL A 353 14.62 10.59 1.90
CA VAL A 353 15.78 10.48 2.80
C VAL A 353 15.76 11.57 3.86
N VAL A 354 15.54 12.82 3.48
CA VAL A 354 15.47 13.96 4.42
C VAL A 354 14.31 13.78 5.38
N LEU A 355 13.10 13.47 4.89
CA LEU A 355 11.92 13.32 5.73
C LEU A 355 12.07 12.13 6.70
N ALA A 356 12.49 10.96 6.20
CA ALA A 356 12.69 9.78 7.03
C ALA A 356 13.79 10.00 8.09
N SER A 357 14.87 10.71 7.73
CA SER A 357 15.94 11.06 8.67
C SER A 357 15.44 12.00 9.78
N ALA A 358 14.67 13.03 9.42
CA ALA A 358 14.10 13.98 10.39
C ALA A 358 13.15 13.27 11.37
N VAL A 359 12.24 12.45 10.86
CA VAL A 359 11.29 11.67 11.67
C VAL A 359 12.03 10.67 12.55
N GLY A 360 12.99 9.93 12.00
CA GLY A 360 13.78 8.94 12.73
C GLY A 360 14.61 9.59 13.86
N ALA A 361 15.23 10.73 13.59
CA ALA A 361 16.00 11.49 14.58
C ALA A 361 15.10 12.01 15.72
N GLN A 362 13.91 12.53 15.40
CA GLN A 362 12.91 12.94 16.39
C GLN A 362 12.51 11.79 17.30
N LEU A 363 12.12 10.66 16.72
CA LEU A 363 11.71 9.45 17.46
C LEU A 363 12.83 8.94 18.37
N TRP A 364 14.06 8.95 17.88
CA TRP A 364 15.22 8.52 18.66
C TRP A 364 15.51 9.45 19.85
N ARG A 365 15.38 10.77 19.65
CA ARG A 365 15.55 11.77 20.72
C ARG A 365 14.48 11.62 21.81
N THR A 366 13.20 11.47 21.42
CA THR A 366 12.09 11.26 22.37
C THR A 366 12.32 10.00 23.20
N ARG A 367 12.71 8.90 22.56
CA ARG A 367 13.02 7.64 23.25
C ARG A 367 14.17 7.79 24.27
N LYS A 368 15.25 8.51 23.90
CA LYS A 368 16.38 8.75 24.82
C LYS A 368 15.94 9.58 26.03
N ALA A 369 15.09 10.59 25.81
CA ALA A 369 14.57 11.42 26.90
C ALA A 369 13.67 10.61 27.85
N GLU A 370 12.80 9.75 27.35
CA GLU A 370 11.98 8.85 28.17
C GLU A 370 12.83 7.87 28.98
N ALA A 371 13.85 7.27 28.36
CA ALA A 371 14.77 6.36 29.05
C ALA A 371 15.58 7.06 30.16
N ALA A 372 16.02 8.31 29.93
CA ALA A 372 16.72 9.12 30.93
C ALA A 372 15.80 9.50 32.10
N ALA A 373 14.53 9.87 31.81
CA ALA A 373 13.56 10.19 32.86
C ALA A 373 13.24 9.00 33.76
N LEU A 374 13.15 7.80 33.19
CA LEU A 374 12.94 6.57 33.98
C LEU A 374 14.16 6.22 34.85
N ALA A 375 15.37 6.44 34.36
CA ALA A 375 16.60 6.21 35.10
C ALA A 375 16.82 7.20 36.29
N THR A 376 16.23 8.38 36.25
CA THR A 376 16.29 9.38 37.32
C THR A 376 15.17 9.24 38.35
N ALA A 377 14.11 8.48 38.05
CA ALA A 377 12.95 8.28 38.91
C ALA A 377 13.02 6.97 39.74
N GLY A 378 13.99 6.07 39.47
CA GLY A 378 14.27 4.84 40.22
C GLY A 378 15.58 4.96 40.99
#